data_5b7639a14218ee3d47dd93298541f743
#
_entry.id   5b7639a14218ee3d47dd93298541f743
#
_cell.length_a   1.000
_cell.length_b   1.000
_cell.length_c   1.000
_cell.angle_alpha   90.00
_cell.angle_beta   90.00
_cell.angle_gamma   90.00
#
_symmetry.space_group_name_H-M   'P 1'
#
loop_
_entity.id
_entity.type
_entity.pdbx_description
1 polymer ?
#
loop_
_entity_poly.entity_id
_entity_poly.type
_entity_poly.pdbx_seq_one_letter_code
_entity_poly.pdbx_strand_id
1 'polypeptide(L)'
;MGNEEPTILRKILIMSFDDSYLKDIGEIIAKKKIYISDEIGFTNYENKNKNIIYTILSNKIKRTWIHHYTGTYGTIIINEGLNLSENNKEIENILGSKILQKRPLLIVYDKNKLLEKNNNYLEMLRYSLSNKQINFNVIYIDFKINHLNSELFYGLDWLNRQIMKI
;
A
#
# COMPACT_ATOMS: atom_id res chain seq x y z
N MET A 1 -29.23 6.32 -27.42
CA MET A 1 -28.15 5.61 -26.76
C MET A 1 -27.14 6.61 -26.26
N GLY A 2 -27.00 6.72 -24.96
CA GLY A 2 -25.99 7.59 -24.36
C GLY A 2 -24.60 7.04 -24.60
N ASN A 3 -23.67 7.90 -24.99
CA ASN A 3 -22.26 7.55 -24.96
C ASN A 3 -21.87 7.34 -23.49
N GLU A 4 -21.67 6.10 -23.10
CA GLU A 4 -21.05 5.83 -21.80
C GLU A 4 -19.61 6.32 -21.86
N GLU A 5 -19.26 7.27 -20.99
CA GLU A 5 -17.88 7.66 -20.84
C GLU A 5 -17.06 6.45 -20.41
N PRO A 6 -15.86 6.21 -21.00
CA PRO A 6 -15.04 5.09 -20.58
C PRO A 6 -14.72 5.24 -19.09
N THR A 7 -15.05 4.22 -18.33
CA THR A 7 -14.76 4.16 -16.89
C THR A 7 -13.27 4.05 -16.69
N ILE A 8 -12.67 5.05 -16.04
CA ILE A 8 -11.23 5.04 -15.74
C ILE A 8 -11.01 4.13 -14.53
N LEU A 9 -10.23 3.06 -14.72
CA LEU A 9 -9.75 2.24 -13.62
C LEU A 9 -8.66 2.99 -12.87
N ARG A 10 -8.85 3.16 -11.57
CA ARG A 10 -7.89 3.80 -10.70
C ARG A 10 -6.98 2.74 -10.07
N LYS A 11 -5.71 2.86 -10.34
CA LYS A 11 -4.71 1.89 -9.89
C LYS A 11 -4.25 2.22 -8.47
N ILE A 12 -4.27 1.19 -7.62
CA ILE A 12 -3.68 1.22 -6.27
C ILE A 12 -2.53 0.22 -6.24
N LEU A 13 -1.33 0.70 -5.88
CA LEU A 13 -0.18 -0.16 -5.65
C LEU A 13 -0.23 -0.73 -4.24
N ILE A 14 0.08 -2.02 -4.11
CA ILE A 14 0.28 -2.68 -2.82
C ILE A 14 1.68 -3.27 -2.81
N MET A 15 2.52 -2.80 -1.90
CA MET A 15 3.91 -3.21 -1.76
C MET A 15 4.19 -3.65 -0.32
N SER A 16 5.07 -4.61 -0.16
CA SER A 16 5.55 -5.06 1.15
C SER A 16 7.05 -5.24 1.13
N PHE A 17 7.71 -4.99 2.26
CA PHE A 17 9.15 -5.24 2.40
C PHE A 17 9.45 -6.71 2.69
N ASP A 18 8.46 -7.46 3.14
CA ASP A 18 8.52 -8.90 3.34
C ASP A 18 7.22 -9.50 2.80
N ASP A 19 7.34 -10.53 1.97
CA ASP A 19 6.19 -11.17 1.32
C ASP A 19 5.35 -12.04 2.28
N SER A 20 5.80 -12.24 3.53
CA SER A 20 5.13 -13.11 4.49
C SER A 20 3.64 -12.79 4.69
N TYR A 21 3.28 -11.51 4.66
CA TYR A 21 1.90 -11.06 4.87
C TYR A 21 1.29 -10.40 3.64
N LEU A 22 2.05 -10.25 2.57
CA LEU A 22 1.58 -9.59 1.35
C LEU A 22 0.34 -10.27 0.78
N LYS A 23 0.38 -11.60 0.70
CA LYS A 23 -0.72 -12.41 0.19
C LYS A 23 -1.96 -12.26 1.07
N ASP A 24 -1.83 -12.46 2.38
CA ASP A 24 -2.96 -12.45 3.30
C ASP A 24 -3.65 -11.08 3.36
N ILE A 25 -2.87 -10.02 3.48
CA ILE A 25 -3.41 -8.66 3.52
C ILE A 25 -3.96 -8.27 2.15
N GLY A 26 -3.26 -8.61 1.09
CA GLY A 26 -3.72 -8.37 -0.27
C GLY A 26 -5.06 -9.07 -0.58
N GLU A 27 -5.24 -10.30 -0.11
CA GLU A 27 -6.51 -11.04 -0.27
C GLU A 27 -7.66 -10.35 0.47
N ILE A 28 -7.41 -9.82 1.67
CA ILE A 28 -8.41 -9.07 2.43
C ILE A 28 -8.79 -7.79 1.66
N ILE A 29 -7.81 -7.07 1.14
CA ILE A 29 -8.04 -5.82 0.40
C ILE A 29 -8.79 -6.07 -0.90
N ALA A 30 -8.36 -7.04 -1.68
CA ALA A 30 -8.94 -7.37 -2.98
C ALA A 30 -10.24 -8.18 -2.86
N LYS A 31 -10.53 -8.75 -1.69
CA LYS A 31 -11.65 -9.66 -1.42
C LYS A 31 -11.68 -10.88 -2.35
N LYS A 32 -10.50 -11.36 -2.70
CA LYS A 32 -10.29 -12.52 -3.57
C LYS A 32 -9.02 -13.25 -3.15
N LYS A 33 -8.94 -14.54 -3.47
CA LYS A 33 -7.67 -15.26 -3.38
C LYS A 33 -6.70 -14.72 -4.42
N ILE A 34 -5.46 -14.48 -4.02
CA ILE A 34 -4.40 -13.95 -4.88
C ILE A 34 -3.34 -15.02 -5.12
N TYR A 35 -2.84 -15.01 -6.34
CA TYR A 35 -1.67 -15.81 -6.72
C TYR A 35 -0.64 -14.89 -7.38
N ILE A 36 0.57 -14.88 -6.82
CA ILE A 36 1.70 -14.15 -7.38
C ILE A 36 2.71 -15.16 -7.88
N SER A 37 2.92 -15.22 -9.20
CA SER A 37 3.93 -16.06 -9.79
C SER A 37 5.34 -15.62 -9.38
N ASP A 38 6.19 -16.54 -8.96
CA ASP A 38 7.58 -16.26 -8.63
C ASP A 38 8.37 -15.72 -9.84
N GLU A 39 7.99 -16.10 -11.05
CA GLU A 39 8.65 -15.64 -12.28
C GLU A 39 8.30 -14.19 -12.60
N ILE A 40 7.02 -13.82 -12.46
CA ILE A 40 6.51 -12.48 -12.80
C ILE A 40 6.66 -11.51 -11.62
N GLY A 41 6.36 -11.97 -10.41
CA GLY A 41 6.53 -11.21 -9.18
C GLY A 41 5.48 -10.14 -8.92
N PHE A 42 4.42 -10.05 -9.74
CA PHE A 42 3.30 -9.16 -9.48
C PHE A 42 2.00 -9.73 -10.03
N THR A 43 0.89 -9.16 -9.57
CA THR A 43 -0.44 -9.51 -10.07
C THR A 43 -1.37 -8.32 -10.01
N ASN A 44 -2.38 -8.32 -10.86
CA ASN A 44 -3.41 -7.28 -10.94
C ASN A 44 -4.78 -7.88 -10.61
N TYR A 45 -5.54 -7.20 -9.76
CA TYR A 45 -6.91 -7.56 -9.39
C TYR A 45 -7.84 -6.37 -9.58
N GLU A 46 -8.87 -6.55 -10.39
CA GLU A 46 -9.90 -5.54 -10.58
C GLU A 46 -11.03 -5.68 -9.57
N ASN A 47 -11.43 -4.56 -9.00
CA ASN A 47 -12.72 -4.42 -8.34
C ASN A 47 -13.61 -3.56 -9.24
N LYS A 48 -14.43 -4.21 -10.05
CA LYS A 48 -15.28 -3.54 -11.05
C LYS A 48 -16.31 -2.59 -10.42
N ASN A 49 -16.83 -2.96 -9.25
CA ASN A 49 -17.83 -2.17 -8.56
C ASN A 49 -17.30 -0.80 -8.10
N LYS A 50 -16.00 -0.72 -7.81
CA LYS A 50 -15.33 0.51 -7.35
C LYS A 50 -14.46 1.17 -8.41
N ASN A 51 -14.32 0.58 -9.59
CA ASN A 51 -13.42 1.01 -10.65
C ASN A 51 -11.95 1.12 -10.19
N ILE A 52 -11.53 0.14 -9.40
CA ILE A 52 -10.18 0.06 -8.84
C ILE A 52 -9.49 -1.17 -9.39
N ILE A 53 -8.22 -1.01 -9.75
CA ILE A 53 -7.32 -2.11 -10.02
C ILE A 53 -6.21 -2.11 -8.96
N TYR A 54 -6.05 -3.22 -8.25
CA TYR A 54 -4.95 -3.40 -7.32
C TYR A 54 -3.78 -4.06 -8.02
N THR A 55 -2.63 -3.41 -8.00
CA THR A 55 -1.37 -3.98 -8.48
C THR A 55 -0.52 -4.35 -7.28
N ILE A 56 -0.35 -5.65 -7.07
CA ILE A 56 0.33 -6.22 -5.90
C ILE A 56 1.73 -6.65 -6.31
N LEU A 57 2.74 -6.03 -5.69
CA LEU A 57 4.15 -6.21 -6.04
C LEU A 57 4.88 -6.99 -4.97
N SER A 58 5.47 -8.13 -5.37
CA SER A 58 6.34 -8.92 -4.50
C SER A 58 7.66 -8.20 -4.24
N ASN A 59 8.21 -8.38 -3.04
CA ASN A 59 9.55 -7.91 -2.69
C ASN A 59 10.65 -8.52 -3.57
N LYS A 60 10.41 -9.68 -4.16
CA LYS A 60 11.35 -10.34 -5.08
C LYS A 60 11.68 -9.49 -6.31
N ILE A 61 10.74 -8.64 -6.74
CA ILE A 61 10.93 -7.74 -7.90
C ILE A 61 11.16 -6.28 -7.51
N LYS A 62 11.60 -6.03 -6.29
CA LYS A 62 11.79 -4.68 -5.74
C LYS A 62 12.56 -3.75 -6.67
N ARG A 63 13.58 -4.24 -7.37
CA ARG A 63 14.38 -3.45 -8.32
C ARG A 63 13.57 -2.93 -9.50
N THR A 64 12.43 -3.56 -9.81
CA THR A 64 11.57 -3.21 -10.93
C THR A 64 10.28 -2.52 -10.51
N TRP A 65 10.08 -2.27 -9.22
CA TRP A 65 8.86 -1.61 -8.72
C TRP A 65 8.58 -0.29 -9.41
N ILE A 66 9.63 0.48 -9.70
CA ILE A 66 9.51 1.78 -10.36
C ILE A 66 8.77 1.70 -11.71
N HIS A 67 8.85 0.57 -12.40
CA HIS A 67 8.16 0.37 -13.69
C HIS A 67 6.64 0.26 -13.54
N HIS A 68 6.15 0.08 -12.31
CA HIS A 68 4.73 -0.03 -12.01
C HIS A 68 4.11 1.28 -11.49
N TYR A 69 4.88 2.35 -11.33
CA TYR A 69 4.40 3.56 -10.68
C TYR A 69 3.50 4.43 -11.57
N THR A 70 3.66 4.37 -12.89
CA THR A 70 2.86 5.15 -13.84
C THR A 70 1.38 4.82 -13.71
N GLY A 71 0.54 5.85 -13.65
CA GLY A 71 -0.91 5.68 -13.55
C GLY A 71 -1.43 5.35 -12.15
N THR A 72 -0.58 5.40 -11.13
CA THR A 72 -0.97 5.13 -9.74
C THR A 72 -1.79 6.28 -9.17
N TYR A 73 -2.91 5.95 -8.52
CA TYR A 73 -3.78 6.88 -7.80
C TYR A 73 -3.61 6.82 -6.29
N GLY A 74 -3.11 5.71 -5.77
CA GLY A 74 -2.85 5.53 -4.35
C GLY A 74 -1.87 4.40 -4.11
N THR A 75 -1.22 4.42 -2.96
CA THR A 75 -0.20 3.45 -2.59
C THR A 75 -0.47 2.90 -1.20
N ILE A 76 -0.35 1.58 -1.04
CA ILE A 76 -0.40 0.89 0.25
C ILE A 76 0.96 0.23 0.46
N ILE A 77 1.62 0.58 1.55
CA ILE A 77 2.87 -0.06 1.96
C ILE A 77 2.63 -0.87 3.22
N ILE A 78 2.86 -2.17 3.13
CA ILE A 78 2.76 -3.09 4.27
C ILE A 78 4.13 -3.19 4.92
N ASN A 79 4.22 -2.75 6.18
CA ASN A 79 5.46 -2.72 6.94
C ASN A 79 5.35 -3.60 8.17
N GLU A 80 6.02 -4.73 8.17
CA GLU A 80 5.99 -5.70 9.27
C GLU A 80 6.72 -5.20 10.53
N GLY A 81 7.55 -4.17 10.40
CA GLY A 81 8.26 -3.56 11.51
C GLY A 81 9.51 -4.30 11.99
N LEU A 82 10.01 -5.28 11.23
CA LEU A 82 11.21 -6.04 11.61
C LEU A 82 12.50 -5.23 11.51
N ASN A 83 12.60 -4.40 10.49
CA ASN A 83 13.76 -3.55 10.22
C ASN A 83 13.31 -2.10 9.98
N LEU A 84 12.77 -1.46 11.02
CA LEU A 84 12.15 -0.13 10.90
C LEU A 84 13.06 0.92 10.29
N SER A 85 14.35 0.94 10.66
CA SER A 85 15.33 1.89 10.11
C SER A 85 15.52 1.71 8.60
N GLU A 86 15.73 0.48 8.15
CA GLU A 86 15.91 0.17 6.73
C GLU A 86 14.61 0.39 5.95
N ASN A 87 13.47 -0.02 6.52
CA ASN A 87 12.17 0.15 5.89
C ASN A 87 11.82 1.63 5.71
N ASN A 88 12.17 2.48 6.67
CA ASN A 88 11.96 3.92 6.55
C ASN A 88 12.77 4.51 5.39
N LYS A 89 14.03 4.08 5.24
CA LYS A 89 14.85 4.49 4.09
C LYS A 89 14.24 4.04 2.76
N GLU A 90 13.70 2.82 2.73
CA GLU A 90 13.04 2.30 1.53
C GLU A 90 11.76 3.07 1.21
N ILE A 91 10.96 3.43 2.20
CA ILE A 91 9.77 4.27 2.01
C ILE A 91 10.20 5.62 1.43
N GLU A 92 11.24 6.23 1.96
CA GLU A 92 11.76 7.49 1.43
C GLU A 92 12.26 7.35 -0.01
N ASN A 93 12.92 6.24 -0.35
CA ASN A 93 13.36 5.95 -1.72
C ASN A 93 12.18 5.78 -2.68
N ILE A 94 11.14 5.05 -2.27
CA ILE A 94 9.92 4.88 -3.05
C ILE A 94 9.28 6.24 -3.32
N LEU A 95 9.20 7.08 -2.29
CA LEU A 95 8.61 8.41 -2.36
C LEU A 95 9.54 9.45 -3.00
N GLY A 96 10.73 9.06 -3.43
CA GLY A 96 11.54 9.83 -4.37
C GLY A 96 10.89 9.94 -5.74
N SER A 97 9.96 9.05 -6.08
CA SER A 97 9.15 9.13 -7.29
C SER A 97 8.19 10.32 -7.24
N LYS A 98 8.27 11.20 -8.23
CA LYS A 98 7.35 12.33 -8.37
C LYS A 98 5.90 11.89 -8.58
N ILE A 99 5.69 10.71 -9.16
CA ILE A 99 4.36 10.16 -9.38
C ILE A 99 3.72 9.80 -8.03
N LEU A 100 4.44 9.07 -7.18
CA LEU A 100 3.91 8.61 -5.90
C LEU A 100 3.81 9.71 -4.85
N GLN A 101 4.69 10.71 -4.89
CA GLN A 101 4.63 11.85 -3.96
C GLN A 101 3.32 12.62 -4.03
N LYS A 102 2.69 12.66 -5.19
CA LYS A 102 1.45 13.42 -5.44
C LYS A 102 0.19 12.63 -5.08
N ARG A 103 0.34 11.37 -4.68
CA ARG A 103 -0.78 10.45 -4.45
C ARG A 103 -0.88 10.07 -2.99
N PRO A 104 -2.08 9.79 -2.48
CA PRO A 104 -2.24 9.39 -1.09
C PRO A 104 -1.53 8.06 -0.80
N LEU A 105 -0.97 7.97 0.39
CA LEU A 105 -0.20 6.85 0.88
C LEU A 105 -0.81 6.31 2.16
N LEU A 106 -1.09 5.02 2.20
CA LEU A 106 -1.48 4.30 3.40
C LEU A 106 -0.35 3.37 3.83
N ILE A 107 0.13 3.52 5.05
CA ILE A 107 1.15 2.66 5.63
C ILE A 107 0.49 1.77 6.67
N VAL A 108 0.69 0.46 6.54
CA VAL A 108 0.09 -0.55 7.41
C VAL A 108 1.19 -1.20 8.24
N TYR A 109 1.15 -1.02 9.56
CA TYR A 109 2.10 -1.62 10.50
C TYR A 109 1.50 -2.78 11.25
N ASP A 110 2.35 -3.77 11.57
CA ASP A 110 2.01 -4.82 12.53
C ASP A 110 2.11 -4.24 13.94
N LYS A 111 0.98 -4.06 14.61
CA LYS A 111 0.94 -3.48 15.95
C LYS A 111 1.72 -4.28 16.99
N ASN A 112 1.83 -5.59 16.83
CA ASN A 112 2.57 -6.45 17.76
C ASN A 112 4.08 -6.20 17.67
N LYS A 113 4.58 -5.87 16.48
CA LYS A 113 5.99 -5.57 16.28
C LYS A 113 6.38 -4.18 16.77
N LEU A 114 5.48 -3.21 16.65
CA LEU A 114 5.72 -1.85 17.14
C LEU A 114 5.78 -1.75 18.65
N LEU A 115 5.00 -2.59 19.37
CA LEU A 115 5.01 -2.62 20.82
C LEU A 115 6.33 -3.13 21.40
N GLU A 116 7.08 -3.93 20.65
CA GLU A 116 8.36 -4.50 21.06
C GLU A 116 9.54 -3.57 20.83
N LYS A 117 9.36 -2.48 20.07
CA LYS A 117 10.45 -1.59 19.63
C LYS A 117 10.16 -0.13 19.96
N ASN A 118 11.26 0.66 20.06
CA ASN A 118 11.17 2.09 20.26
C ASN A 118 10.46 2.79 19.07
N ASN A 119 9.44 3.59 19.35
CA ASN A 119 8.61 4.29 18.37
C ASN A 119 9.32 5.46 17.65
N ASN A 120 10.58 5.75 17.95
CA ASN A 120 11.32 6.88 17.37
C ASN A 120 11.38 6.80 15.83
N TYR A 121 11.51 5.61 15.27
CA TYR A 121 11.56 5.43 13.81
C TYR A 121 10.25 5.83 13.13
N LEU A 122 9.12 5.55 13.77
CA LEU A 122 7.82 5.95 13.24
C LEU A 122 7.63 7.47 13.24
N GLU A 123 8.04 8.12 14.32
CA GLU A 123 7.98 9.58 14.41
C GLU A 123 8.92 10.26 13.42
N MET A 124 10.12 9.72 13.23
CA MET A 124 11.05 10.18 12.20
C MET A 124 10.44 10.09 10.80
N LEU A 125 9.76 8.98 10.50
CA LEU A 125 9.07 8.80 9.22
C LEU A 125 7.94 9.81 9.06
N ARG A 126 7.08 9.97 10.08
CA ARG A 126 5.98 10.96 10.06
C ARG A 126 6.51 12.37 9.79
N TYR A 127 7.58 12.74 10.44
CA TYR A 127 8.23 14.04 10.25
C TYR A 127 8.72 14.22 8.82
N SER A 128 9.42 13.21 8.29
CA SER A 128 9.93 13.24 6.92
C SER A 128 8.81 13.36 5.88
N LEU A 129 7.74 12.58 6.04
CA LEU A 129 6.60 12.60 5.13
C LEU A 129 5.85 13.94 5.20
N SER A 130 5.70 14.50 6.40
CA SER A 130 5.05 15.80 6.59
C SER A 130 5.86 16.92 5.93
N ASN A 131 7.19 16.90 6.05
CA ASN A 131 8.06 17.88 5.40
C ASN A 131 7.98 17.83 3.88
N LYS A 132 7.78 16.66 3.31
CA LYS A 132 7.60 16.48 1.87
C LYS A 132 6.17 16.78 1.40
N GLN A 133 5.28 17.15 2.31
CA GLN A 133 3.86 17.42 2.05
C GLN A 133 3.12 16.24 1.43
N ILE A 134 3.49 15.03 1.80
CA ILE A 134 2.84 13.82 1.34
C ILE A 134 1.54 13.61 2.11
N ASN A 135 0.46 13.34 1.39
CA ASN A 135 -0.82 12.98 2.00
C ASN A 135 -0.76 11.51 2.42
N PHE A 136 -0.60 11.26 3.70
CA PHE A 136 -0.45 9.89 4.21
C PHE A 136 -1.30 9.64 5.45
N ASN A 137 -1.58 8.36 5.69
CA ASN A 137 -2.14 7.87 6.93
C ASN A 137 -1.41 6.59 7.35
N VAL A 138 -1.38 6.34 8.64
CA VAL A 138 -0.73 5.16 9.23
C VAL A 138 -1.76 4.41 10.05
N ILE A 139 -1.87 3.12 9.80
CA ILE A 139 -2.74 2.23 10.58
C ILE A 139 -1.93 1.09 11.18
N TYR A 140 -2.44 0.57 12.29
CA TYR A 140 -1.82 -0.52 13.04
C TYR A 140 -2.80 -1.68 13.09
N ILE A 141 -2.41 -2.82 12.54
CA ILE A 141 -3.25 -4.01 12.52
C ILE A 141 -2.49 -5.20 13.10
N ASP A 142 -3.21 -6.21 13.54
CA ASP A 142 -2.62 -7.48 13.92
C ASP A 142 -2.51 -8.38 12.70
N PHE A 143 -1.29 -8.60 12.22
CA PHE A 143 -1.04 -9.40 11.02
C PHE A 143 -1.37 -10.88 11.20
N LYS A 144 -1.47 -11.37 12.43
CA LYS A 144 -1.80 -12.77 12.70
C LYS A 144 -3.30 -13.06 12.66
N ILE A 145 -4.15 -12.04 12.65
CA ILE A 145 -5.59 -12.21 12.60
C ILE A 145 -6.06 -12.26 11.15
N ASN A 146 -6.48 -13.44 10.71
CA ASN A 146 -6.99 -13.68 9.34
C ASN A 146 -8.44 -13.21 9.13
N HIS A 147 -9.00 -12.41 10.04
CA HIS A 147 -10.39 -11.99 9.98
C HIS A 147 -10.53 -10.51 9.67
N LEU A 148 -11.80 -10.11 9.41
CA LEU A 148 -12.23 -8.73 9.25
C LEU A 148 -11.53 -7.84 10.27
N ASN A 149 -10.53 -7.11 9.80
CA ASN A 149 -9.82 -6.14 10.60
C ASN A 149 -10.43 -4.77 10.35
N SER A 150 -11.18 -4.26 11.33
CA SER A 150 -11.86 -2.98 11.22
C SER A 150 -10.90 -1.82 10.97
N GLU A 151 -9.69 -1.89 11.53
CA GLU A 151 -8.66 -0.87 11.34
C GLU A 151 -8.16 -0.84 9.89
N LEU A 152 -7.98 -2.02 9.27
CA LEU A 152 -7.62 -2.10 7.86
C LEU A 152 -8.70 -1.50 6.97
N PHE A 153 -9.95 -1.84 7.20
CA PHE A 153 -11.07 -1.27 6.44
C PHE A 153 -11.20 0.25 6.63
N TYR A 154 -10.93 0.73 7.84
CA TYR A 154 -10.92 2.16 8.12
C TYR A 154 -9.83 2.87 7.31
N GLY A 155 -8.63 2.30 7.26
CA GLY A 155 -7.54 2.83 6.45
C GLY A 155 -7.83 2.81 4.96
N LEU A 156 -8.42 1.73 4.46
CA LEU A 156 -8.82 1.61 3.05
C LEU A 156 -9.90 2.62 2.69
N ASP A 157 -10.88 2.84 3.56
CA ASP A 157 -11.91 3.83 3.37
C ASP A 157 -11.31 5.25 3.29
N TRP A 158 -10.37 5.56 4.17
CA TRP A 158 -9.63 6.81 4.10
C TRP A 158 -8.92 6.97 2.74
N LEU A 159 -8.19 5.94 2.30
CA LEU A 159 -7.46 5.96 1.04
C LEU A 159 -8.41 6.18 -0.14
N ASN A 160 -9.52 5.47 -0.17
CA ASN A 160 -10.52 5.60 -1.22
C ASN A 160 -11.11 7.01 -1.27
N ARG A 161 -11.39 7.62 -0.12
CA ARG A 161 -11.86 9.01 -0.07
C ARG A 161 -10.82 9.99 -0.61
N GLN A 162 -9.55 9.78 -0.31
CA GLN A 162 -8.48 10.62 -0.84
C GLN A 162 -8.36 10.48 -2.36
N ILE A 163 -8.47 9.27 -2.89
CA ILE A 163 -8.43 9.00 -4.31
C ILE A 163 -9.59 9.68 -5.04
N MET A 164 -10.78 9.68 -4.45
CA MET A 164 -11.98 10.30 -5.05
C MET A 164 -11.87 11.82 -5.14
N LYS A 165 -10.97 12.46 -4.40
CA LYS A 165 -10.73 13.91 -4.46
C LYS A 165 -9.80 14.33 -5.59
N ILE A 166 -9.18 13.36 -6.25
CA ILE A 166 -8.23 13.63 -7.32
C ILE A 166 -8.93 13.97 -8.63
#